data_e2a84d15664e13d8e2b1073f063eaa0c
#
_entry.id   e2a84d15664e13d8e2b1073f063eaa0c
#
_cell.length_a   1.000
_cell.length_b   1.000
_cell.length_c   1.000
_cell.angle_alpha   90.00
_cell.angle_beta   90.00
_cell.angle_gamma   90.00
#
_symmetry.space_group_name_H-M   'P 1'
#
loop_
_entity.id
_entity.type
_entity.pdbx_description
1 polymer ?
#
loop_
_entity_poly.entity_id
_entity_poly.type
_entity_poly.pdbx_seq_one_letter_code
_entity_poly.pdbx_strand_id
1 'polypeptide(L)'
;MLEIKEIYKLEDFKPELTKEEFIDFLHRHLDQFGDPKDQIELSIDYAFSTVEGKGGFLLAGFWDGKLVGGLVMNKTGMSGYIPDNILVYVAVDTSLRGKGIGAQIIEKSFKLAEGDIKLHVEYDNPAKRLYERLGMTTKYAEMRLKK
;
A
#
# COMPACT_ATOMS: atom_id res chain seq x y z
N MET A 1 4.38 15.16 -14.32
CA MET A 1 3.05 14.69 -13.90
C MET A 1 3.14 13.27 -13.35
N LEU A 2 2.42 13.00 -12.28
CA LEU A 2 2.40 11.67 -11.68
C LEU A 2 1.57 10.71 -12.52
N GLU A 3 2.18 9.59 -12.88
CA GLU A 3 1.48 8.48 -13.54
C GLU A 3 1.39 7.32 -12.55
N ILE A 4 0.20 6.77 -12.36
CA ILE A 4 -0.05 5.68 -11.43
C ILE A 4 -0.39 4.42 -12.22
N LYS A 5 0.44 3.39 -12.07
CA LYS A 5 0.26 2.10 -12.73
C LYS A 5 -0.39 1.12 -11.77
N GLU A 6 -1.44 0.43 -12.25
CA GLU A 6 -2.11 -0.63 -11.52
C GLU A 6 -1.43 -1.96 -11.80
N ILE A 7 -1.14 -2.74 -10.77
CA ILE A 7 -0.43 -4.01 -10.88
C ILE A 7 -1.24 -5.09 -10.16
N TYR A 8 -1.75 -6.06 -10.91
CA TYR A 8 -2.57 -7.16 -10.39
C TYR A 8 -1.86 -8.51 -10.44
N LYS A 9 -0.79 -8.63 -11.23
CA LYS A 9 -0.02 -9.85 -11.42
C LYS A 9 1.41 -9.51 -11.80
N LEU A 10 2.30 -10.49 -11.73
CA LEU A 10 3.73 -10.29 -11.94
C LEU A 10 4.05 -9.62 -13.29
N GLU A 11 3.34 -10.01 -14.34
CA GLU A 11 3.56 -9.48 -15.69
C GLU A 11 3.26 -7.99 -15.80
N ASP A 12 2.41 -7.47 -14.93
CA ASP A 12 2.01 -6.07 -14.94
C ASP A 12 3.15 -5.12 -14.52
N PHE A 13 4.21 -5.63 -13.89
CA PHE A 13 5.37 -4.80 -13.57
C PHE A 13 6.09 -4.30 -14.82
N LYS A 14 6.18 -5.14 -15.83
CA LYS A 14 6.97 -4.85 -17.05
C LYS A 14 6.30 -3.83 -17.94
N PRO A 15 7.10 -3.07 -18.71
CA PRO A 15 8.57 -3.08 -18.76
C PRO A 15 9.26 -2.16 -17.76
N GLU A 16 8.53 -1.32 -17.02
CA GLU A 16 9.09 -0.19 -16.28
C GLU A 16 9.76 -0.58 -14.96
N LEU A 17 9.40 -1.75 -14.42
CA LEU A 17 9.73 -2.09 -13.04
C LEU A 17 9.90 -3.60 -12.88
N THR A 18 10.65 -4.01 -11.84
CA THR A 18 10.69 -5.40 -11.41
C THR A 18 10.07 -5.51 -10.01
N LYS A 19 9.67 -6.71 -9.64
CA LYS A 19 9.16 -7.01 -8.30
C LYS A 19 10.20 -6.63 -7.23
N GLU A 20 11.45 -6.97 -7.47
CA GLU A 20 12.57 -6.69 -6.55
C GLU A 20 12.77 -5.19 -6.37
N GLU A 21 12.71 -4.43 -7.45
CA GLU A 21 12.81 -2.96 -7.38
C GLU A 21 11.67 -2.35 -6.58
N PHE A 22 10.46 -2.89 -6.72
CA PHE A 22 9.30 -2.43 -5.95
C PHE A 22 9.47 -2.74 -4.46
N ILE A 23 9.91 -3.94 -4.12
CA ILE A 23 10.19 -4.34 -2.73
C ILE A 23 11.27 -3.44 -2.13
N ASP A 24 12.37 -3.22 -2.85
CA ASP A 24 13.47 -2.37 -2.40
C ASP A 24 12.99 -0.94 -2.16
N PHE A 25 12.15 -0.43 -3.04
CA PHE A 25 11.57 0.90 -2.90
C PHE A 25 10.75 1.03 -1.61
N LEU A 26 9.83 0.09 -1.39
CA LEU A 26 8.99 0.11 -0.18
C LEU A 26 9.86 -0.02 1.08
N HIS A 27 10.79 -0.96 1.09
CA HIS A 27 11.67 -1.17 2.23
C HIS A 27 12.47 0.09 2.56
N ARG A 28 13.00 0.74 1.55
CA ARG A 28 13.81 1.95 1.71
C ARG A 28 13.00 3.13 2.23
N HIS A 29 11.85 3.39 1.64
CA HIS A 29 11.08 4.62 1.90
C HIS A 29 10.05 4.48 3.03
N LEU A 30 9.74 3.27 3.48
CA LEU A 30 9.01 3.06 4.73
C LEU A 30 9.89 3.25 5.95
N ASP A 31 11.19 3.03 5.79
CA ASP A 31 12.20 3.21 6.82
C ASP A 31 11.81 2.49 8.13
N GLN A 32 11.77 3.21 9.26
CA GLN A 32 11.44 2.63 10.57
C GLN A 32 10.00 2.11 10.67
N PHE A 33 9.11 2.56 9.79
CA PHE A 33 7.70 2.16 9.78
C PHE A 33 7.41 0.96 8.87
N GLY A 34 8.44 0.39 8.26
CA GLY A 34 8.28 -0.75 7.37
C GLY A 34 8.62 -2.07 8.03
N ASP A 35 8.57 -3.10 7.23
CA ASP A 35 8.87 -4.47 7.61
C ASP A 35 10.07 -5.00 6.82
N PRO A 36 10.66 -6.15 7.23
CA PRO A 36 11.70 -6.81 6.42
C PRO A 36 11.19 -7.12 5.00
N LYS A 37 12.12 -7.19 4.05
CA LYS A 37 11.79 -7.42 2.64
C LYS A 37 11.00 -8.70 2.39
N ASP A 38 11.25 -9.77 3.15
CA ASP A 38 10.52 -11.02 3.02
C ASP A 38 9.04 -10.86 3.40
N GLN A 39 8.73 -10.02 4.37
CA GLN A 39 7.36 -9.71 4.76
C GLN A 39 6.66 -8.84 3.72
N ILE A 40 7.37 -7.88 3.15
CA ILE A 40 6.85 -7.07 2.05
C ILE A 40 6.51 -7.98 0.86
N GLU A 41 7.40 -8.92 0.54
CA GLU A 41 7.16 -9.87 -0.55
C GLU A 41 5.91 -10.72 -0.30
N LEU A 42 5.69 -11.18 0.94
CA LEU A 42 4.48 -11.93 1.27
C LEU A 42 3.20 -11.14 0.96
N SER A 43 3.20 -9.85 1.24
CA SER A 43 2.03 -9.00 0.96
C SER A 43 1.78 -8.86 -0.55
N ILE A 44 2.84 -8.81 -1.35
CA ILE A 44 2.75 -8.73 -2.81
C ILE A 44 2.23 -10.05 -3.37
N ASP A 45 2.79 -11.17 -2.92
CA ASP A 45 2.34 -12.50 -3.34
C ASP A 45 0.86 -12.73 -2.98
N TYR A 46 0.44 -12.25 -1.82
CA TYR A 46 -0.97 -12.29 -1.43
C TYR A 46 -1.84 -11.48 -2.38
N ALA A 47 -1.40 -10.26 -2.74
CA ALA A 47 -2.15 -9.41 -3.68
C ALA A 47 -2.32 -10.09 -5.04
N PHE A 48 -1.33 -10.86 -5.48
CA PHE A 48 -1.35 -11.57 -6.76
C PHE A 48 -2.10 -12.92 -6.70
N SER A 49 -2.49 -13.36 -5.51
CA SER A 49 -3.16 -14.65 -5.35
C SER A 49 -4.54 -14.65 -6.02
N THR A 50 -4.86 -15.76 -6.69
CA THR A 50 -6.18 -16.00 -7.28
C THR A 50 -7.05 -16.90 -6.40
N VAL A 51 -6.55 -17.28 -5.22
CA VAL A 51 -7.29 -18.08 -4.25
C VAL A 51 -8.49 -17.27 -3.73
N GLU A 52 -9.67 -17.90 -3.63
CA GLU A 52 -10.85 -17.24 -3.10
C GLU A 52 -10.57 -16.68 -1.70
N GLY A 53 -11.01 -15.46 -1.46
CA GLY A 53 -10.79 -14.75 -0.20
C GLY A 53 -9.45 -14.02 -0.11
N LYS A 54 -8.58 -14.18 -1.11
CA LYS A 54 -7.30 -13.48 -1.20
C LYS A 54 -7.28 -12.53 -2.39
N GLY A 55 -6.14 -11.93 -2.64
CA GLY A 55 -5.95 -11.02 -3.75
C GLY A 55 -5.80 -9.59 -3.29
N GLY A 56 -5.84 -8.69 -4.24
CA GLY A 56 -5.66 -7.27 -4.04
C GLY A 56 -4.97 -6.66 -5.24
N PHE A 57 -4.18 -5.63 -5.00
CA PHE A 57 -3.44 -4.96 -6.08
C PHE A 57 -2.29 -4.15 -5.52
N LEU A 58 -1.37 -3.76 -6.41
CA LEU A 58 -0.35 -2.79 -6.11
C LEU A 58 -0.58 -1.55 -6.96
N LEU A 59 -0.12 -0.41 -6.47
CA LEU A 59 -0.01 0.80 -7.27
C LEU A 59 1.45 1.24 -7.28
N ALA A 60 1.95 1.61 -8.46
CA ALA A 60 3.28 2.18 -8.63
C ALA A 60 3.14 3.57 -9.23
N GLY A 61 3.66 4.57 -8.54
CA GLY A 61 3.63 5.95 -9.02
C GLY A 61 4.96 6.33 -9.65
N PHE A 62 4.89 6.91 -10.85
CA PHE A 62 6.07 7.34 -11.61
C PHE A 62 6.00 8.83 -11.89
N TRP A 63 7.14 9.48 -11.75
CA TRP A 63 7.31 10.88 -12.13
C TRP A 63 8.50 10.95 -13.09
N ASP A 64 8.23 11.37 -14.33
CA ASP A 64 9.23 11.39 -15.40
C ASP A 64 9.95 10.04 -15.54
N GLY A 65 9.19 8.96 -15.51
CA GLY A 65 9.70 7.59 -15.67
C GLY A 65 10.39 7.01 -14.45
N LYS A 66 10.49 7.76 -13.35
CA LYS A 66 11.13 7.30 -12.12
C LYS A 66 10.07 6.88 -11.10
N LEU A 67 10.28 5.74 -10.45
CA LEU A 67 9.40 5.27 -9.37
C LEU A 67 9.52 6.21 -8.17
N VAL A 68 8.40 6.82 -7.78
CA VAL A 68 8.34 7.79 -6.68
C VAL A 68 7.35 7.43 -5.59
N GLY A 69 6.51 6.42 -5.82
CA GLY A 69 5.56 5.95 -4.81
C GLY A 69 5.11 4.54 -5.07
N GLY A 70 4.69 3.86 -4.02
CA GLY A 70 4.18 2.50 -4.10
C GLY A 70 3.15 2.22 -3.01
N LEU A 71 2.20 1.33 -3.32
CA LEU A 71 1.13 0.95 -2.41
C LEU A 71 0.80 -0.52 -2.59
N VAL A 72 0.50 -1.20 -1.50
CA VAL A 72 -0.01 -2.58 -1.50
C VAL A 72 -1.36 -2.62 -0.81
N MET A 73 -2.37 -3.13 -1.51
CA MET A 73 -3.72 -3.36 -0.99
C MET A 73 -4.00 -4.85 -1.00
N ASN A 74 -4.46 -5.39 0.13
CA ASN A 74 -4.86 -6.79 0.24
C ASN A 74 -6.34 -6.90 0.57
N LYS A 75 -7.01 -7.88 -0.01
CA LYS A 75 -8.39 -8.23 0.36
C LYS A 75 -8.34 -9.05 1.64
N THR A 76 -9.28 -8.82 2.55
CA THR A 76 -9.35 -9.58 3.81
C THR A 76 -10.13 -10.89 3.66
N GLY A 77 -10.92 -11.01 2.61
CA GLY A 77 -11.85 -12.13 2.47
C GLY A 77 -13.08 -12.00 3.36
N MET A 78 -13.24 -10.86 4.01
CA MET A 78 -14.34 -10.57 4.93
C MET A 78 -15.09 -9.33 4.49
N SER A 79 -16.22 -9.07 5.14
CA SER A 79 -17.07 -7.90 4.84
C SER A 79 -17.89 -7.54 6.06
N GLY A 80 -18.26 -6.28 6.19
CA GLY A 80 -19.09 -5.79 7.27
C GLY A 80 -18.31 -5.58 8.58
N TYR A 81 -18.32 -6.57 9.46
CA TYR A 81 -17.66 -6.48 10.77
C TYR A 81 -16.14 -6.40 10.69
N ILE A 82 -15.55 -6.88 9.61
CA ILE A 82 -14.16 -6.61 9.25
C ILE A 82 -14.18 -5.97 7.87
N PRO A 83 -13.50 -4.85 7.66
CA PRO A 83 -13.44 -4.24 6.33
C PRO A 83 -12.95 -5.19 5.25
N ASP A 84 -13.46 -5.01 4.05
CA ASP A 84 -13.16 -5.87 2.89
C ASP A 84 -11.69 -5.85 2.50
N ASN A 85 -11.00 -4.73 2.78
CA ASN A 85 -9.64 -4.50 2.34
C ASN A 85 -8.76 -3.97 3.46
N ILE A 86 -7.46 -4.28 3.37
CA ILE A 86 -6.45 -3.66 4.20
C ILE A 86 -5.37 -3.03 3.32
N LEU A 87 -5.12 -1.74 3.53
CA LEU A 87 -4.00 -1.04 2.93
C LEU A 87 -2.77 -1.41 3.75
N VAL A 88 -1.89 -2.23 3.17
CA VAL A 88 -0.78 -2.83 3.91
C VAL A 88 0.42 -1.90 3.97
N TYR A 89 0.83 -1.37 2.83
CA TYR A 89 1.97 -0.47 2.71
C TYR A 89 1.66 0.66 1.74
N VAL A 90 2.12 1.85 2.07
CA VAL A 90 2.22 2.95 1.13
C VAL A 90 3.46 3.77 1.48
N ALA A 91 4.26 4.07 0.48
CA ALA A 91 5.46 4.87 0.66
C ALA A 91 5.65 5.82 -0.52
N VAL A 92 6.23 6.97 -0.21
CA VAL A 92 6.64 7.97 -1.20
C VAL A 92 8.13 8.19 -1.03
N ASP A 93 8.83 8.42 -2.12
CA ASP A 93 10.25 8.79 -2.09
C ASP A 93 10.45 9.91 -1.07
N THR A 94 11.32 9.67 -0.11
CA THR A 94 11.52 10.59 1.03
C THR A 94 11.95 11.99 0.58
N SER A 95 12.62 12.10 -0.56
CA SER A 95 13.06 13.38 -1.11
C SER A 95 11.92 14.16 -1.78
N LEU A 96 10.77 13.54 -1.98
CA LEU A 96 9.63 14.12 -2.70
C LEU A 96 8.38 14.28 -1.84
N ARG A 97 8.51 14.16 -0.53
CA ARG A 97 7.38 14.32 0.39
C ARG A 97 6.86 15.76 0.38
N GLY A 98 5.57 15.92 0.70
CA GLY A 98 4.94 17.23 0.72
C GLY A 98 4.47 17.74 -0.64
N LYS A 99 4.49 16.89 -1.68
CA LYS A 99 4.07 17.26 -3.03
C LYS A 99 2.72 16.63 -3.44
N GLY A 100 2.03 15.99 -2.50
CA GLY A 100 0.72 15.39 -2.76
C GLY A 100 0.76 14.04 -3.46
N ILE A 101 1.93 13.43 -3.63
CA ILE A 101 2.08 12.13 -4.31
C ILE A 101 1.36 11.04 -3.52
N GLY A 102 1.58 10.98 -2.21
CA GLY A 102 0.94 10.00 -1.34
C GLY A 102 -0.57 10.10 -1.36
N ALA A 103 -1.10 11.33 -1.28
CA ALA A 103 -2.54 11.55 -1.33
C ALA A 103 -3.14 11.03 -2.63
N GLN A 104 -2.52 11.31 -3.76
CA GLN A 104 -3.02 10.85 -5.08
C GLN A 104 -3.02 9.33 -5.19
N ILE A 105 -1.97 8.67 -4.70
CA ILE A 105 -1.86 7.21 -4.75
C ILE A 105 -2.93 6.57 -3.84
N ILE A 106 -3.10 7.11 -2.63
CA ILE A 106 -4.08 6.59 -1.67
C ILE A 106 -5.50 6.81 -2.20
N GLU A 107 -5.80 7.98 -2.71
CA GLU A 107 -7.13 8.26 -3.29
C GLU A 107 -7.45 7.34 -4.46
N LYS A 108 -6.46 7.04 -5.31
CA LYS A 108 -6.61 6.08 -6.39
C LYS A 108 -6.95 4.70 -5.84
N SER A 109 -6.26 4.28 -4.77
CA SER A 109 -6.53 2.97 -4.15
C SER A 109 -7.93 2.89 -3.57
N PHE A 110 -8.43 3.98 -2.99
CA PHE A 110 -9.79 4.03 -2.46
C PHE A 110 -10.84 3.86 -3.55
N LYS A 111 -10.59 4.41 -4.74
CA LYS A 111 -11.50 4.27 -5.89
C LYS A 111 -11.48 2.86 -6.47
N LEU A 112 -10.33 2.19 -6.45
CA LEU A 112 -10.18 0.85 -7.02
C LEU A 112 -10.68 -0.25 -6.10
N ALA A 113 -10.50 -0.09 -4.79
CA ALA A 113 -10.91 -1.11 -3.82
C ALA A 113 -12.44 -1.16 -3.72
N GLU A 114 -12.98 -2.36 -3.72
CA GLU A 114 -14.41 -2.56 -3.51
C GLU A 114 -14.66 -2.81 -2.02
N GLY A 115 -15.55 -2.03 -1.42
CA GLY A 115 -15.89 -2.14 0.00
C GLY A 115 -15.00 -1.27 0.88
N ASP A 116 -15.13 -1.50 2.17
CA ASP A 116 -14.44 -0.70 3.18
C ASP A 116 -12.96 -1.04 3.26
N ILE A 117 -12.19 -0.08 3.75
CA ILE A 117 -10.72 -0.18 3.83
C ILE A 117 -10.29 0.15 5.25
N LYS A 118 -9.41 -0.69 5.81
CA LYS A 118 -8.71 -0.38 7.05
C LYS A 118 -7.21 -0.35 6.81
N LEU A 119 -6.48 0.20 7.76
CA LEU A 119 -5.03 0.12 7.81
C LEU A 119 -4.54 0.13 9.26
N HIS A 120 -3.29 -0.28 9.44
CA HIS A 120 -2.60 -0.15 10.72
C HIS A 120 -1.53 0.92 10.56
N VAL A 121 -1.47 1.83 11.52
CA VAL A 121 -0.48 2.92 11.51
C VAL A 121 0.01 3.15 12.93
N GLU A 122 1.33 3.25 13.08
CA GLU A 122 1.91 3.56 14.39
C GLU A 122 1.49 4.98 14.80
N TYR A 123 1.27 5.17 16.10
CA TYR A 123 0.80 6.46 16.62
C TYR A 123 1.72 7.63 16.28
N ASP A 124 3.02 7.38 16.18
CA ASP A 124 4.04 8.40 15.87
C ASP A 124 4.34 8.54 14.38
N ASN A 125 3.67 7.76 13.52
CA ASN A 125 3.86 7.86 12.08
C ASN A 125 3.16 9.11 11.55
N PRO A 126 3.90 10.04 10.91
CA PRO A 126 3.28 11.27 10.37
C PRO A 126 2.21 11.01 9.32
N ALA A 127 2.23 9.86 8.66
CA ALA A 127 1.21 9.50 7.66
C ALA A 127 -0.20 9.41 8.25
N LYS A 128 -0.33 9.22 9.57
CA LYS A 128 -1.64 9.18 10.24
C LYS A 128 -2.47 10.41 9.93
N ARG A 129 -1.86 11.59 9.90
CA ARG A 129 -2.56 12.84 9.57
C ARG A 129 -3.08 12.87 8.15
N LEU A 130 -2.31 12.30 7.22
CA LEU A 130 -2.72 12.19 5.82
C LEU A 130 -3.96 11.30 5.70
N TYR A 131 -3.95 10.14 6.36
CA TYR A 131 -5.11 9.25 6.35
C TYR A 131 -6.36 9.94 6.92
N GLU A 132 -6.21 10.68 8.00
CA GLU A 132 -7.33 11.43 8.60
C GLU A 132 -7.87 12.49 7.64
N ARG A 133 -6.99 13.22 6.95
CA ARG A 133 -7.43 14.21 5.94
C ARG A 133 -8.17 13.57 4.79
N LEU A 134 -7.87 12.32 4.47
CA LEU A 134 -8.53 11.58 3.40
C LEU A 134 -9.82 10.88 3.85
N GLY A 135 -10.23 11.09 5.09
CA GLY A 135 -11.53 10.62 5.60
C GLY A 135 -11.47 9.39 6.48
N MET A 136 -10.29 8.87 6.81
CA MET A 136 -10.18 7.73 7.71
C MET A 136 -10.28 8.17 9.17
N THR A 137 -10.89 7.32 9.99
CA THR A 137 -11.03 7.57 11.43
C THR A 137 -10.46 6.40 12.21
N THR A 138 -9.96 6.69 13.42
CA THR A 138 -9.46 5.66 14.32
C THR A 138 -10.63 5.08 15.10
N LYS A 139 -10.86 3.77 14.97
CA LYS A 139 -11.95 3.09 15.67
C LYS A 139 -11.44 2.15 16.77
N TYR A 140 -10.33 1.42 16.49
CA TYR A 140 -9.79 0.41 17.40
C TYR A 140 -8.31 0.61 17.63
N ALA A 141 -7.82 0.21 18.80
CA ALA A 141 -6.40 -0.01 19.02
C ALA A 141 -6.03 -1.38 18.46
N GLU A 142 -4.88 -1.47 17.78
CA GLU A 142 -4.34 -2.75 17.30
C GLU A 142 -3.54 -3.39 18.44
N MET A 143 -3.82 -4.65 18.74
CA MET A 143 -3.12 -5.40 19.78
C MET A 143 -2.63 -6.72 19.20
N ARG A 144 -1.42 -7.14 19.59
CA ARG A 144 -0.80 -8.38 19.11
C ARG A 144 -0.28 -9.21 20.27
N LEU A 145 -0.47 -10.51 20.16
CA LEU A 145 0.23 -11.49 20.99
C LEU A 145 1.22 -12.23 20.09
N LYS A 146 2.48 -12.03 20.34
CA LYS A 146 3.55 -12.71 19.58
C LYS A 146 3.93 -13.99 20.30
N LYS A 147 3.82 -15.10 19.60
CA LYS A 147 4.20 -16.41 20.15
C LYS A 147 5.58 -16.86 19.73
#